data_6e8066bd241f34d988830533fc5618d5
#
_entry.id   6e8066bd241f34d988830533fc5618d5
#
_cell.length_a   1.000
_cell.length_b   1.000
_cell.length_c   1.000
_cell.angle_alpha   90.00
_cell.angle_beta   90.00
_cell.angle_gamma   90.00
#
_symmetry.space_group_name_H-M   'P 1'
#
loop_
_entity.id
_entity.type
_entity.pdbx_description
1 polymer ?
#
loop_
_entity_poly.entity_id
_entity_poly.type
_entity_poly.pdbx_seq_one_letter_code
_entity_poly.pdbx_strand_id
1 'polypeptide(L)'
;MQTLIIDGQDLYGQKDLHDYLAKALGFPSYYGANLDALHDMLTSWQTPTTIYLVNLDALSEHLGAAYSKKFLKLLLDVEEKNAFLTILR
;
A
#
# COMPACT_ATOMS: atom_id res chain seq x y z
N MET A 1 -2.33 -5.40 -16.93
CA MET A 1 -1.40 -5.53 -15.80
C MET A 1 -0.99 -4.15 -15.31
N GLN A 2 -0.97 -3.95 -14.02
CA GLN A 2 -0.70 -2.65 -13.41
C GLN A 2 0.56 -2.72 -12.55
N THR A 3 1.37 -1.68 -12.58
CA THR A 3 2.59 -1.60 -11.78
C THR A 3 2.53 -0.34 -10.91
N LEU A 4 2.85 -0.49 -9.65
CA LEU A 4 2.83 0.60 -8.68
C LEU A 4 4.16 0.62 -7.93
N ILE A 5 4.74 1.81 -7.79
CA ILE A 5 5.97 1.98 -7.00
C ILE A 5 5.62 2.78 -5.75
N ILE A 6 5.86 2.18 -4.59
CA ILE A 6 5.71 2.86 -3.31
C ILE A 6 7.10 3.26 -2.85
N ASP A 7 7.43 4.55 -3.00
CA ASP A 7 8.74 5.08 -2.64
C ASP A 7 8.63 5.83 -1.31
N GLY A 8 9.31 5.31 -0.30
CA GLY A 8 9.28 5.91 1.03
C GLY A 8 9.78 7.35 1.08
N GLN A 9 10.65 7.74 0.14
CA GLN A 9 11.16 9.11 0.11
C GLN A 9 10.10 10.14 -0.29
N ASP A 10 9.06 9.72 -1.01
CA ASP A 10 8.02 10.61 -1.52
C ASP A 10 6.79 10.68 -0.61
N LEU A 11 6.75 9.87 0.44
CA LEU A 11 5.59 9.75 1.30
C LEU A 11 5.94 10.23 2.71
N TYR A 12 5.49 11.43 3.06
CA TYR A 12 5.90 12.11 4.28
C TYR A 12 4.97 11.86 5.48
N GLY A 13 3.92 11.10 5.31
CA GLY A 13 3.00 10.77 6.40
C GLY A 13 1.96 9.76 5.97
N GLN A 14 1.14 9.32 6.92
CA GLN A 14 0.12 8.33 6.67
C GLN A 14 -0.90 8.82 5.64
N LYS A 15 -1.27 10.10 5.70
CA LYS A 15 -2.19 10.69 4.73
C LYS A 15 -1.62 10.62 3.31
N ASP A 16 -0.34 10.96 3.14
CA ASP A 16 0.30 10.89 1.83
C ASP A 16 0.27 9.49 1.26
N LEU A 17 0.52 8.48 2.08
CA LEU A 17 0.47 7.08 1.66
C LEU A 17 -0.91 6.72 1.13
N HIS A 18 -1.95 7.01 1.88
CA HIS A 18 -3.31 6.66 1.47
C HIS A 18 -3.79 7.46 0.29
N ASP A 19 -3.45 8.76 0.21
CA ASP A 19 -3.79 9.59 -0.95
C ASP A 19 -3.11 9.06 -2.22
N TYR A 20 -1.84 8.68 -2.11
CA TYR A 20 -1.10 8.13 -3.24
C TYR A 20 -1.71 6.81 -3.72
N LEU A 21 -2.00 5.89 -2.80
CA LEU A 21 -2.59 4.60 -3.15
C LEU A 21 -3.98 4.76 -3.75
N ALA A 22 -4.80 5.62 -3.17
CA ALA A 22 -6.16 5.85 -3.68
C ALA A 22 -6.13 6.39 -5.11
N LYS A 23 -5.23 7.33 -5.39
CA LYS A 23 -5.09 7.92 -6.72
C LYS A 23 -4.51 6.92 -7.72
N ALA A 24 -3.45 6.23 -7.33
CA ALA A 24 -2.74 5.31 -8.22
C ALA A 24 -3.57 4.09 -8.57
N LEU A 25 -4.36 3.58 -7.63
CA LEU A 25 -5.18 2.38 -7.80
C LEU A 25 -6.64 2.69 -8.13
N GLY A 26 -7.03 3.97 -8.12
CA GLY A 26 -8.39 4.38 -8.45
C GLY A 26 -9.42 3.97 -7.41
N PHE A 27 -9.08 4.06 -6.13
CA PHE A 27 -10.03 3.74 -5.07
C PHE A 27 -11.23 4.69 -5.11
N PRO A 28 -12.41 4.24 -4.68
CA PRO A 28 -13.59 5.10 -4.66
C PRO A 28 -13.45 6.24 -3.66
N SER A 29 -14.24 7.30 -3.84
CA SER A 29 -14.17 8.49 -2.99
C SER A 29 -14.48 8.21 -1.52
N TYR A 30 -15.18 7.13 -1.23
CA TYR A 30 -15.51 6.74 0.15
C TYR A 30 -14.41 5.92 0.84
N TYR A 31 -13.26 5.76 0.18
CA TYR A 31 -12.14 5.04 0.81
C TYR A 31 -11.75 5.68 2.14
N GLY A 32 -11.70 4.85 3.19
CA GLY A 32 -11.52 5.34 4.57
C GLY A 32 -10.12 5.79 4.96
N ALA A 33 -9.12 5.64 4.07
CA ALA A 33 -7.75 6.12 4.28
C ALA A 33 -7.11 5.62 5.58
N ASN A 34 -7.32 4.35 5.90
CA ASN A 34 -6.69 3.69 7.03
C ASN A 34 -6.33 2.26 6.64
N LEU A 35 -5.58 1.56 7.51
CA LEU A 35 -5.10 0.22 7.20
C LEU A 35 -6.23 -0.79 7.04
N ASP A 36 -7.29 -0.69 7.83
CA ASP A 36 -8.44 -1.61 7.69
C ASP A 36 -9.14 -1.43 6.35
N ALA A 37 -9.35 -0.18 5.93
CA ALA A 37 -9.95 0.11 4.63
C ALA A 37 -9.04 -0.37 3.49
N LEU A 38 -7.73 -0.18 3.63
CA LEU A 38 -6.77 -0.64 2.64
C LEU A 38 -6.79 -2.16 2.52
N HIS A 39 -6.82 -2.87 3.64
CA HIS A 39 -6.89 -4.33 3.66
C HIS A 39 -8.12 -4.82 2.90
N ASP A 40 -9.27 -4.22 3.16
CA ASP A 40 -10.52 -4.58 2.47
C ASP A 40 -10.43 -4.34 0.97
N MET A 41 -9.90 -3.19 0.57
CA MET A 41 -9.74 -2.86 -0.85
C MET A 41 -8.83 -3.85 -1.56
N LEU A 42 -7.69 -4.18 -0.97
CA LEU A 42 -6.71 -5.06 -1.60
C LEU A 42 -7.13 -6.53 -1.55
N THR A 43 -7.88 -6.95 -0.52
CA THR A 43 -8.37 -8.32 -0.43
C THR A 43 -9.35 -8.64 -1.57
N SER A 44 -10.15 -7.66 -1.98
CA SER A 44 -11.11 -7.81 -3.08
C SER A 44 -10.60 -7.31 -4.44
N TRP A 45 -9.32 -6.95 -4.52
CA TRP A 45 -8.71 -6.42 -5.75
C TRP A 45 -8.69 -7.48 -6.84
N GLN A 46 -9.11 -7.13 -8.06
CA GLN A 46 -9.25 -8.08 -9.16
C GLN A 46 -8.44 -7.71 -10.40
N THR A 47 -7.59 -6.72 -10.30
CA THR A 47 -6.70 -6.33 -11.40
C THR A 47 -5.29 -6.83 -11.11
N PRO A 48 -4.65 -7.58 -12.02
CA PRO A 48 -3.27 -8.01 -11.79
C PRO A 48 -2.36 -6.79 -11.55
N THR A 49 -1.73 -6.73 -10.39
CA THR A 49 -0.96 -5.57 -9.94
C THR A 49 0.32 -6.01 -9.26
N THR A 50 1.44 -5.41 -9.68
CA THR A 50 2.73 -5.59 -9.02
C THR A 50 3.08 -4.31 -8.27
N ILE A 51 3.37 -4.44 -6.99
CA ILE A 51 3.73 -3.32 -6.12
C ILE A 51 5.20 -3.45 -5.76
N TYR A 52 5.99 -2.44 -6.13
CA TYR A 52 7.40 -2.34 -5.77
C TYR A 52 7.53 -1.44 -4.55
N LEU A 53 8.26 -1.91 -3.54
CA LEU A 53 8.55 -1.14 -2.33
C LEU A 53 10.01 -0.70 -2.37
N VAL A 54 10.25 0.60 -2.36
CA VAL A 54 11.59 1.15 -2.38
C VAL A 54 11.77 2.17 -1.26
N ASN A 55 13.00 2.35 -0.81
CA ASN A 55 13.35 3.27 0.26
C ASN A 55 12.53 3.04 1.54
N LEU A 56 12.49 1.79 2.00
CA LEU A 56 11.70 1.40 3.17
C LEU A 56 12.16 2.08 4.45
N ASP A 57 13.46 2.40 4.59
CA ASP A 57 13.96 3.14 5.74
C ASP A 57 13.32 4.53 5.82
N ALA A 58 13.23 5.22 4.69
CA ALA A 58 12.58 6.53 4.63
C ALA A 58 11.08 6.40 4.94
N LEU A 59 10.44 5.35 4.45
CA LEU A 59 9.03 5.10 4.75
C LEU A 59 8.82 4.95 6.26
N SER A 60 9.69 4.16 6.91
CA SER A 60 9.63 3.96 8.35
C SER A 60 9.82 5.27 9.13
N GLU A 61 10.73 6.13 8.69
CA GLU A 61 10.93 7.44 9.32
C GLU A 61 9.72 8.34 9.15
N HIS A 62 9.15 8.40 7.94
CA HIS A 62 8.07 9.33 7.63
C HIS A 62 6.71 8.90 8.22
N LEU A 63 6.44 7.59 8.27
CA LEU A 63 5.17 7.09 8.77
C LEU A 63 5.21 6.66 10.24
N GLY A 64 6.42 6.52 10.81
CA GLY A 64 6.61 5.91 12.10
C GLY A 64 6.85 4.41 11.95
N ALA A 65 7.78 3.87 12.76
CA ALA A 65 8.20 2.47 12.64
C ALA A 65 7.04 1.50 12.85
N ALA A 66 6.17 1.77 13.82
CA ALA A 66 5.05 0.88 14.12
C ALA A 66 4.03 0.83 12.98
N TYR A 67 3.68 1.98 12.43
CA TYR A 67 2.73 2.06 11.32
C TYR A 67 3.30 1.42 10.05
N SER A 68 4.55 1.72 9.74
CA SER A 68 5.23 1.15 8.59
C SER A 68 5.28 -0.36 8.66
N LYS A 69 5.57 -0.92 9.84
CA LYS A 69 5.60 -2.37 10.05
C LYS A 69 4.21 -2.99 9.81
N LYS A 70 3.16 -2.35 10.32
CA LYS A 70 1.80 -2.83 10.11
C LYS A 70 1.41 -2.77 8.65
N PHE A 71 1.81 -1.72 7.94
CA PHE A 71 1.55 -1.57 6.51
C PHE A 71 2.22 -2.68 5.71
N LEU A 72 3.50 -2.95 5.97
CA LEU A 72 4.21 -4.01 5.26
C LEU A 72 3.59 -5.39 5.54
N LYS A 73 3.22 -5.65 6.79
CA LYS A 73 2.56 -6.91 7.15
C LYS A 73 1.24 -7.06 6.42
N LEU A 74 0.47 -5.97 6.31
CA LEU A 74 -0.79 -5.95 5.56
C LEU A 74 -0.56 -6.34 4.10
N LEU A 75 0.45 -5.75 3.46
CA LEU A 75 0.74 -6.06 2.05
C LEU A 75 1.08 -7.53 1.85
N LEU A 76 1.90 -8.09 2.73
CA LEU A 76 2.26 -9.51 2.64
C LEU A 76 1.05 -10.41 2.90
N ASP A 77 0.18 -10.02 3.82
CA ASP A 77 -1.03 -10.76 4.12
C ASP A 77 -2.00 -10.79 2.93
N VAL A 78 -2.22 -9.64 2.30
CA VAL A 78 -3.12 -9.60 1.14
C VAL A 78 -2.52 -10.29 -0.07
N GLU A 79 -1.21 -10.25 -0.25
CA GLU A 79 -0.54 -10.99 -1.32
C GLU A 79 -0.80 -12.49 -1.19
N GLU A 80 -0.71 -13.01 0.03
CA GLU A 80 -0.97 -14.42 0.32
C GLU A 80 -2.42 -14.81 -0.01
N LYS A 81 -3.36 -13.91 0.23
CA LYS A 81 -4.80 -14.17 0.07
C LYS A 81 -5.34 -13.85 -1.32
N ASN A 82 -4.61 -13.06 -2.10
CA ASN A 82 -5.11 -12.55 -3.38
C ASN A 82 -4.04 -12.72 -4.46
N ALA A 83 -4.29 -13.65 -5.38
CA ALA A 83 -3.36 -13.98 -6.46
C ALA A 83 -3.15 -12.84 -7.47
N PHE A 84 -3.99 -11.82 -7.48
CA PHE A 84 -3.82 -10.67 -8.37
C PHE A 84 -2.72 -9.72 -7.90
N LEU A 85 -2.25 -9.85 -6.65
CA LEU A 85 -1.26 -8.95 -6.08
C LEU A 85 0.10 -9.63 -5.96
N THR A 86 1.14 -8.91 -6.39
CA THR A 86 2.55 -9.32 -6.23
C THR A 86 3.30 -8.18 -5.56
N ILE A 87 3.97 -8.48 -4.45
CA ILE A 87 4.71 -7.47 -3.68
C ILE A 87 6.21 -7.75 -3.84
N LEU A 88 6.96 -6.78 -4.34
CA LEU A 88 8.41 -6.87 -4.53
C LEU A 88 9.12 -5.81 -3.72
N ARG A 89 10.21 -6.17 -3.09
CA ARG A 89 11.01 -5.28 -2.25
C ARG A 89 12.40 -5.09 -2.81
#